data_a208f08d7ec4aa658319857856d51552
#
_entry.id   a208f08d7ec4aa658319857856d51552
#
_cell.length_a   1.000
_cell.length_b   1.000
_cell.length_c   1.000
_cell.angle_alpha   90.00
_cell.angle_beta   90.00
_cell.angle_gamma   90.00
#
_symmetry.space_group_name_H-M   'P 1'
#
loop_
_entity.id
_entity.type
_entity.pdbx_description
1 polymer ?
#
loop_
_entity_poly.entity_id
_entity_poly.type
_entity_poly.pdbx_seq_one_letter_code
_entity_poly.pdbx_strand_id
1 'polypeptide(L)'
;AKGEQRLIMEAMEYSLLAGGKRLRPMLMWETYRLFGGKGSVVEPFMAAMEMIHTYSLVHDDLPAMDNDEYRRGRKTTHVVYGEDMGILAGDALLNYAFETASQAFWKIRTF
;
A
#
# COMPACT_ATOMS: atom_id res chain seq x y z
N ALA A 1 -12.65 -15.16 -1.76
CA ALA A 1 -13.19 -14.18 -0.82
C ALA A 1 -14.66 -13.97 -1.08
N LYS A 2 -15.42 -13.75 -0.07
CA LYS A 2 -16.86 -13.61 -0.15
C LYS A 2 -17.29 -12.29 0.47
N GLY A 3 -18.30 -11.65 -0.14
CA GLY A 3 -18.93 -10.48 0.44
C GLY A 3 -17.95 -9.37 0.80
N GLU A 4 -17.86 -9.08 2.09
CA GLU A 4 -17.07 -7.95 2.59
C GLU A 4 -15.58 -8.10 2.36
N GLN A 5 -15.04 -9.32 2.47
CA GLN A 5 -13.63 -9.56 2.22
C GLN A 5 -13.27 -9.23 0.77
N ARG A 6 -14.12 -9.61 -0.15
CA ARG A 6 -13.90 -9.32 -1.56
C ARG A 6 -13.92 -7.81 -1.80
N LEU A 7 -14.83 -7.11 -1.15
CA LEU A 7 -14.97 -5.67 -1.31
C LEU A 7 -13.75 -4.95 -0.76
N ILE A 8 -13.23 -5.39 0.39
CA ILE A 8 -12.01 -4.82 0.96
C ILE A 8 -10.84 -5.04 0.00
N MET A 9 -10.71 -6.24 -0.55
CA MET A 9 -9.64 -6.54 -1.49
C MET A 9 -9.74 -5.68 -2.76
N GLU A 10 -10.94 -5.48 -3.27
CA GLU A 10 -11.14 -4.61 -4.43
C GLU A 10 -10.75 -3.17 -4.11
N ALA A 11 -11.11 -2.67 -2.93
CA ALA A 11 -10.78 -1.33 -2.51
C ALA A 11 -9.27 -1.15 -2.33
N MET A 12 -8.59 -2.16 -1.77
CA MET A 12 -7.12 -2.14 -1.66
C MET A 12 -6.47 -2.08 -3.03
N GLU A 13 -6.93 -2.94 -3.94
CA GLU A 13 -6.40 -2.99 -5.30
C GLU A 13 -6.64 -1.68 -6.04
N TYR A 14 -7.85 -1.14 -5.92
CA TYR A 14 -8.17 0.15 -6.51
C TYR A 14 -7.21 1.23 -6.02
N SER A 15 -6.95 1.25 -4.72
CA SER A 15 -6.06 2.24 -4.12
C SER A 15 -4.63 2.11 -4.62
N LEU A 16 -4.12 0.89 -4.71
CA LEU A 16 -2.77 0.63 -5.19
C LEU A 16 -2.61 0.98 -6.66
N LEU A 17 -3.61 0.64 -7.48
CA LEU A 17 -3.55 0.91 -8.91
C LEU A 17 -3.73 2.39 -9.25
N ALA A 18 -4.31 3.16 -8.35
CA ALA A 18 -4.41 4.60 -8.52
C ALA A 18 -3.04 5.28 -8.55
N GLY A 19 -2.08 4.60 -8.02
CA GLY A 19 -0.65 4.80 -8.03
C GLY A 19 -0.10 6.17 -8.31
N GLY A 20 0.96 6.52 -7.70
CA GLY A 20 1.69 7.72 -7.96
C GLY A 20 2.96 7.43 -8.74
N LYS A 21 3.95 8.27 -8.54
CA LYS A 21 5.24 8.11 -9.19
C LYS A 21 6.07 6.98 -8.57
N ARG A 22 5.60 6.37 -7.52
CA ARG A 22 6.28 5.28 -6.81
C ARG A 22 7.71 5.65 -6.44
N LEU A 23 7.88 6.86 -6.01
CA LEU A 23 9.20 7.39 -5.71
C LEU A 23 9.87 6.70 -4.53
N ARG A 24 9.11 6.40 -3.48
CA ARG A 24 9.66 5.76 -2.29
C ARG A 24 10.23 4.37 -2.56
N PRO A 25 9.48 3.48 -3.25
CA PRO A 25 10.05 2.18 -3.62
C PRO A 25 11.27 2.30 -4.51
N MET A 26 11.29 3.27 -5.42
CA MET A 26 12.44 3.49 -6.29
C MET A 26 13.66 3.90 -5.49
N LEU A 27 13.49 4.79 -4.52
CA LEU A 27 14.59 5.21 -3.67
C LEU A 27 15.14 4.05 -2.84
N MET A 28 14.26 3.20 -2.34
CA MET A 28 14.68 2.01 -1.60
C MET A 28 15.47 1.06 -2.48
N TRP A 29 15.02 0.84 -3.72
CA TRP A 29 15.70 0.00 -4.69
C TRP A 29 17.09 0.52 -4.99
N GLU A 30 17.21 1.82 -5.28
CA GLU A 30 18.51 2.44 -5.59
C GLU A 30 19.45 2.36 -4.40
N THR A 31 18.96 2.61 -3.18
CA THR A 31 19.77 2.50 -1.97
C THR A 31 20.28 1.09 -1.79
N TYR A 32 19.43 0.10 -1.98
CA TYR A 32 19.80 -1.30 -1.88
C TYR A 32 20.92 -1.65 -2.86
N ARG A 33 20.80 -1.21 -4.10
CA ARG A 33 21.80 -1.46 -5.14
C ARG A 33 23.14 -0.81 -4.82
N LEU A 34 23.10 0.41 -4.29
CA LEU A 34 24.32 1.15 -3.92
C LEU A 34 25.14 0.38 -2.88
N PHE A 35 24.48 -0.33 -1.99
CA PHE A 35 25.18 -1.10 -0.96
C PHE A 35 25.42 -2.55 -1.37
N GLY A 36 25.36 -2.85 -2.68
CA GLY A 36 25.72 -4.16 -3.20
C GLY A 36 24.64 -5.22 -3.06
N GLY A 37 23.41 -4.82 -2.80
CA GLY A 37 22.31 -5.77 -2.71
C GLY A 37 22.05 -6.48 -4.02
N LYS A 38 21.65 -7.75 -3.93
CA LYS A 38 21.40 -8.60 -5.09
C LYS A 38 20.11 -9.38 -4.92
N GLY A 39 19.50 -9.73 -6.06
CA GLY A 39 18.33 -10.58 -6.08
C GLY A 39 17.06 -9.83 -5.72
N SER A 40 16.05 -10.58 -5.32
CA SER A 40 14.71 -10.08 -5.10
C SER A 40 14.39 -9.82 -3.62
N VAL A 41 15.39 -9.81 -2.75
CA VAL A 41 15.20 -9.61 -1.32
C VAL A 41 14.52 -8.27 -1.02
N VAL A 42 14.82 -7.24 -1.80
CA VAL A 42 14.27 -5.91 -1.58
C VAL A 42 12.82 -5.78 -2.04
N GLU A 43 12.37 -6.64 -2.95
CA GLU A 43 11.03 -6.51 -3.55
C GLU A 43 9.88 -6.53 -2.53
N PRO A 44 9.84 -7.45 -1.55
CA PRO A 44 8.77 -7.40 -0.55
C PRO A 44 8.77 -6.13 0.27
N PHE A 45 9.96 -5.58 0.56
CA PHE A 45 10.07 -4.33 1.29
C PHE A 45 9.58 -3.15 0.45
N MET A 46 9.86 -3.17 -0.85
CA MET A 46 9.34 -2.15 -1.76
C MET A 46 7.81 -2.21 -1.83
N ALA A 47 7.26 -3.42 -1.92
CA ALA A 47 5.82 -3.62 -1.92
C ALA A 47 5.20 -3.12 -0.60
N ALA A 48 5.81 -3.45 0.52
CA ALA A 48 5.35 -3.01 1.83
C ALA A 48 5.37 -1.48 1.93
N MET A 49 6.43 -0.85 1.45
CA MET A 49 6.52 0.61 1.45
C MET A 49 5.43 1.25 0.59
N GLU A 50 5.15 0.67 -0.57
CA GLU A 50 4.08 1.15 -1.43
C GLU A 50 2.72 1.04 -0.75
N MET A 51 2.48 -0.06 -0.05
CA MET A 51 1.23 -0.27 0.70
C MET A 51 1.08 0.74 1.83
N ILE A 52 2.16 1.01 2.57
CA ILE A 52 2.12 1.98 3.66
C ILE A 52 1.85 3.38 3.10
N HIS A 53 2.50 3.73 2.01
CA HIS A 53 2.26 5.02 1.37
C HIS A 53 0.81 5.13 0.92
N THR A 54 0.29 4.10 0.25
CA THR A 54 -1.08 4.08 -0.24
C THR A 54 -2.08 4.15 0.92
N TYR A 55 -1.83 3.41 2.00
CA TYR A 55 -2.65 3.48 3.20
C TYR A 55 -2.76 4.92 3.70
N SER A 56 -1.64 5.63 3.78
CA SER A 56 -1.66 6.99 4.29
C SER A 56 -2.50 7.91 3.41
N LEU A 57 -2.42 7.75 2.09
CA LEU A 57 -3.22 8.55 1.16
C LEU A 57 -4.70 8.25 1.27
N VAL A 58 -5.06 6.98 1.37
CA VAL A 58 -6.47 6.55 1.50
C VAL A 58 -7.10 7.16 2.75
N HIS A 59 -6.39 7.12 3.87
CA HIS A 59 -6.89 7.67 5.12
C HIS A 59 -6.89 9.20 5.13
N ASP A 60 -5.88 9.83 4.53
CA ASP A 60 -5.84 11.29 4.44
C ASP A 60 -7.00 11.84 3.61
N ASP A 61 -7.45 11.10 2.61
CA ASP A 61 -8.54 11.53 1.73
C ASP A 61 -9.92 11.44 2.39
N LEU A 62 -10.04 10.73 3.52
CA LEU A 62 -11.33 10.52 4.18
C LEU A 62 -11.97 11.84 4.60
N PRO A 63 -13.32 11.88 4.69
CA PRO A 63 -14.02 13.10 5.09
C PRO A 63 -13.57 13.68 6.43
N ALA A 64 -13.18 12.82 7.37
CA ALA A 64 -12.71 13.26 8.68
C ALA A 64 -11.30 13.84 8.66
N MET A 65 -10.59 13.67 7.56
CA MET A 65 -9.22 14.18 7.39
C MET A 65 -9.24 15.31 6.37
N ASP A 66 -8.62 15.11 5.20
CA ASP A 66 -8.56 16.16 4.18
C ASP A 66 -9.83 16.27 3.34
N ASN A 67 -10.69 15.27 3.39
CA ASN A 67 -11.97 15.26 2.66
C ASN A 67 -11.78 15.46 1.16
N ASP A 68 -10.84 14.74 0.57
CA ASP A 68 -10.56 14.81 -0.86
C ASP A 68 -11.42 13.79 -1.62
N GLU A 69 -12.11 14.25 -2.66
CA GLU A 69 -12.93 13.39 -3.49
C GLU A 69 -12.17 12.87 -4.72
N TYR A 70 -11.11 13.56 -5.10
CA TYR A 70 -10.29 13.22 -6.25
C TYR A 70 -8.81 13.26 -5.91
N ARG A 71 -8.08 12.35 -6.53
CA ARG A 71 -6.62 12.31 -6.45
C ARG A 71 -6.10 11.92 -7.83
N ARG A 72 -5.27 12.79 -8.42
CA ARG A 72 -4.72 12.59 -9.77
C ARG A 72 -5.80 12.40 -10.82
N GLY A 73 -6.90 13.16 -10.70
CA GLY A 73 -8.00 13.10 -11.66
C GLY A 73 -8.89 11.88 -11.52
N ARG A 74 -8.70 11.10 -10.47
CA ARG A 74 -9.44 9.87 -10.23
C ARG A 74 -10.15 9.96 -8.88
N LYS A 75 -11.37 9.41 -8.80
CA LYS A 75 -12.11 9.43 -7.54
C LYS A 75 -11.34 8.68 -6.46
N THR A 76 -11.34 9.21 -5.24
CA THR A 76 -10.66 8.58 -4.11
C THR A 76 -11.40 7.32 -3.68
N THR A 77 -10.70 6.47 -2.94
CA THR A 77 -11.22 5.16 -2.55
C THR A 77 -12.54 5.25 -1.79
N HIS A 78 -12.65 6.19 -0.84
CA HIS A 78 -13.87 6.30 -0.06
C HIS A 78 -15.06 6.81 -0.89
N VAL A 79 -14.81 7.55 -1.95
CA VAL A 79 -15.88 8.00 -2.84
C VAL A 79 -16.42 6.82 -3.65
N VAL A 80 -15.54 5.92 -4.11
CA VAL A 80 -15.94 4.78 -4.92
C VAL A 80 -16.57 3.67 -4.08
N TYR A 81 -15.99 3.37 -2.92
CA TYR A 81 -16.37 2.19 -2.13
C TYR A 81 -17.09 2.51 -0.83
N GLY A 82 -17.20 3.79 -0.47
CA GLY A 82 -17.79 4.19 0.79
C GLY A 82 -16.74 4.50 1.85
N GLU A 83 -17.12 5.31 2.81
CA GLU A 83 -16.21 5.75 3.87
C GLU A 83 -15.72 4.58 4.72
N ASP A 84 -16.64 3.66 5.06
CA ASP A 84 -16.29 2.49 5.85
C ASP A 84 -15.26 1.61 5.13
N MET A 85 -15.44 1.38 3.84
CA MET A 85 -14.48 0.61 3.04
C MET A 85 -13.16 1.35 2.86
N GLY A 86 -13.20 2.68 2.81
CA GLY A 86 -11.98 3.48 2.78
C GLY A 86 -11.15 3.27 4.04
N ILE A 87 -11.78 3.28 5.20
CA ILE A 87 -11.11 3.02 6.48
C ILE A 87 -10.54 1.62 6.50
N LEU A 88 -11.36 0.63 6.17
CA LEU A 88 -10.96 -0.78 6.23
C LEU A 88 -9.87 -1.12 5.22
N ALA A 89 -9.96 -0.57 4.02
CA ALA A 89 -8.95 -0.81 3.00
C ALA A 89 -7.60 -0.23 3.42
N GLY A 90 -7.59 0.96 4.01
CA GLY A 90 -6.37 1.56 4.53
C GLY A 90 -5.77 0.72 5.63
N ASP A 91 -6.59 0.28 6.60
CA ASP A 91 -6.13 -0.58 7.68
C ASP A 91 -5.57 -1.90 7.15
N ALA A 92 -6.24 -2.49 6.17
CA ALA A 92 -5.81 -3.75 5.56
C ALA A 92 -4.48 -3.59 4.82
N LEU A 93 -4.29 -2.48 4.12
CA LEU A 93 -3.02 -2.18 3.45
C LEU A 93 -1.87 -2.09 4.45
N LEU A 94 -2.10 -1.42 5.56
CA LEU A 94 -1.08 -1.28 6.60
C LEU A 94 -0.72 -2.64 7.19
N ASN A 95 -1.71 -3.44 7.55
CA ASN A 95 -1.49 -4.76 8.11
C ASN A 95 -0.78 -5.67 7.11
N TYR A 96 -1.17 -5.64 5.86
CA TYR A 96 -0.57 -6.46 4.82
C TYR A 96 0.89 -6.06 4.59
N ALA A 97 1.18 -4.76 4.71
CA ALA A 97 2.55 -4.26 4.57
C ALA A 97 3.47 -4.86 5.65
N PHE A 98 3.02 -4.84 6.90
CA PHE A 98 3.79 -5.44 7.99
C PHE A 98 3.95 -6.94 7.82
N GLU A 99 2.91 -7.63 7.40
CA GLU A 99 2.96 -9.06 7.14
C GLU A 99 3.97 -9.40 6.05
N THR A 100 3.93 -8.64 4.96
CA THR A 100 4.86 -8.83 3.83
C THR A 100 6.30 -8.61 4.25
N ALA A 101 6.56 -7.54 4.98
CA ALA A 101 7.91 -7.22 5.45
C ALA A 101 8.40 -8.25 6.46
N SER A 102 7.53 -8.72 7.36
CA SER A 102 7.88 -9.73 8.36
C SER A 102 8.26 -11.05 7.73
N GLN A 103 7.51 -11.48 6.72
CA GLN A 103 7.84 -12.71 6.00
C GLN A 103 9.19 -12.61 5.30
N ALA A 104 9.48 -11.46 4.69
CA ALA A 104 10.76 -11.24 4.04
C ALA A 104 11.90 -11.26 5.05
N PHE A 105 11.69 -10.65 6.23
CA PHE A 105 12.67 -10.63 7.29
C PHE A 105 13.00 -12.04 7.77
N TRP A 106 11.99 -12.90 7.94
CA TRP A 106 12.20 -14.28 8.34
C TRP A 106 13.02 -15.05 7.32
N LYS A 107 12.80 -14.83 6.03
CA LYS A 107 13.59 -15.49 4.98
C LYS A 107 15.05 -15.09 5.05
N ILE A 108 15.32 -13.82 5.33
CA ILE A 108 16.70 -13.34 5.45
C ILE A 108 17.38 -13.98 6.65
N ARG A 109 16.68 -14.13 7.76
CA ARG A 109 17.24 -14.68 8.99
C ARG A 109 17.63 -16.15 8.91
N THR A 110 17.05 -16.88 7.98
CA THR A 110 17.31 -18.33 7.87
C THR A 110 18.57 -18.66 7.09
N PHE A 111 19.28 -17.68 6.62
CA PHE A 111 20.57 -17.89 5.94
C PHE A 111 21.74 -17.97 6.88
#